data_d3f3896879666a4089b54f67aab888bb
#
_entry.id   d3f3896879666a4089b54f67aab888bb
#
_cell.length_a   1.000
_cell.length_b   1.000
_cell.length_c   1.000
_cell.angle_alpha   90.00
_cell.angle_beta   90.00
_cell.angle_gamma   90.00
#
_symmetry.space_group_name_H-M   'P 1'
#
loop_
_entity.id
_entity.type
_entity.pdbx_description
1 polymer ?
#
loop_
_entity_poly.entity_id
_entity_poly.type
_entity_poly.pdbx_seq_one_letter_code
_entity_poly.pdbx_strand_id
1 'polypeptide(L)'
;MKALRASALALTAAAGFAGAASAQDLTIAIVNNGHMINMQTVAEAYTAETGVELNWVSLEEGVLREQVTSDTATGGGQYDIINIGMQEAPIWGAAGWIEPLNFSAAYDVEDILPAMRAGLSHEGTLYAAPFYGESSMVMYRKDLTDAAGVTINDNDSWARIKQAAAAMHDPDNGVYGACLRGKPGWGDNMAFITTVVNSFGGAWFDADGRPQLDSAMWNEAINFYVDLLGNYGPPGSEGNSFNEILALYNEGKCGMWIDAT
;
A
#
# COMPACT_ATOMS: atom_id res chain seq x y z
N MET A 1 -73.73 53.63 -19.51
CA MET A 1 -72.35 53.86 -19.06
C MET A 1 -71.77 52.53 -18.79
N LYS A 2 -70.90 52.06 -19.71
CA LYS A 2 -70.23 50.72 -19.62
C LYS A 2 -68.82 50.89 -19.05
N ALA A 3 -68.52 50.31 -17.88
CA ALA A 3 -67.18 50.29 -17.30
C ALA A 3 -66.36 49.16 -17.89
N LEU A 4 -65.26 49.49 -18.56
CA LEU A 4 -64.27 48.52 -19.02
C LEU A 4 -63.41 48.11 -17.79
N ARG A 5 -63.33 46.80 -17.53
CA ARG A 5 -62.36 46.22 -16.61
C ARG A 5 -61.14 45.79 -17.42
N ALA A 6 -60.01 46.42 -17.16
CA ALA A 6 -58.71 45.98 -17.67
C ALA A 6 -58.15 44.92 -16.74
N SER A 7 -57.95 43.70 -17.25
CA SER A 7 -57.26 42.63 -16.56
C SER A 7 -55.76 42.73 -16.86
N ALA A 8 -54.96 43.01 -15.83
CA ALA A 8 -53.51 42.98 -15.92
C ALA A 8 -53.04 41.52 -15.72
N LEU A 9 -52.44 40.95 -16.76
CA LEU A 9 -51.74 39.67 -16.70
C LEU A 9 -50.34 39.91 -16.04
N ALA A 10 -50.17 39.43 -14.85
CA ALA A 10 -48.83 39.38 -14.22
C ALA A 10 -48.09 38.17 -14.74
N LEU A 11 -47.06 38.36 -15.57
CA LEU A 11 -46.08 37.35 -15.94
C LEU A 11 -45.09 37.20 -14.81
N THR A 12 -45.23 36.16 -14.00
CA THR A 12 -44.20 35.75 -13.06
C THR A 12 -43.09 34.99 -13.80
N ALA A 13 -41.97 35.64 -14.03
CA ALA A 13 -40.74 34.99 -14.49
C ALA A 13 -40.21 34.15 -13.34
N ALA A 14 -40.38 32.84 -13.44
CA ALA A 14 -39.66 31.86 -12.61
C ALA A 14 -38.22 31.87 -13.07
N ALA A 15 -37.37 32.63 -12.38
CA ALA A 15 -35.92 32.48 -12.49
C ALA A 15 -35.55 31.12 -11.85
N GLY A 16 -35.31 30.12 -12.71
CA GLY A 16 -34.72 28.86 -12.26
C GLY A 16 -33.34 29.15 -11.73
N PHE A 17 -33.19 29.09 -10.40
CA PHE A 17 -31.88 28.89 -9.81
C PHE A 17 -31.39 27.50 -10.24
N ALA A 18 -30.61 27.43 -11.31
CA ALA A 18 -29.69 26.32 -11.50
C ALA A 18 -28.68 26.48 -10.36
N GLY A 19 -28.93 25.80 -9.26
CA GLY A 19 -27.92 25.62 -8.23
C GLY A 19 -26.73 24.96 -8.91
N ALA A 20 -25.63 25.66 -9.05
CA ALA A 20 -24.36 25.03 -9.32
C ALA A 20 -24.20 23.97 -8.20
N ALA A 21 -24.27 22.69 -8.55
CA ALA A 21 -23.83 21.65 -7.64
C ALA A 21 -22.35 21.99 -7.33
N SER A 22 -22.08 22.45 -6.12
CA SER A 22 -20.72 22.62 -5.64
C SER A 22 -20.11 21.23 -5.74
N ALA A 23 -19.07 21.07 -6.53
CA ALA A 23 -18.29 19.86 -6.50
C ALA A 23 -17.87 19.63 -5.07
N GLN A 24 -18.14 18.44 -4.53
CA GLN A 24 -17.81 18.14 -3.15
C GLN A 24 -16.31 17.84 -3.12
N ASP A 25 -15.59 18.52 -2.23
CA ASP A 25 -14.19 18.21 -1.99
C ASP A 25 -14.07 16.80 -1.39
N LEU A 26 -13.07 16.04 -1.80
CA LEU A 26 -12.81 14.70 -1.28
C LEU A 26 -11.51 14.69 -0.47
N THR A 27 -11.56 14.12 0.71
CA THR A 27 -10.38 13.89 1.55
C THR A 27 -9.89 12.46 1.40
N ILE A 28 -8.62 12.30 0.97
CA ILE A 28 -8.02 11.01 0.60
C ILE A 28 -6.85 10.71 1.52
N ALA A 29 -6.97 9.67 2.36
CA ALA A 29 -5.88 9.18 3.20
C ALA A 29 -5.02 8.17 2.44
N ILE A 30 -3.74 8.48 2.30
CA ILE A 30 -2.77 7.68 1.54
C ILE A 30 -1.50 7.39 2.33
N VAL A 31 -0.83 6.31 1.97
CA VAL A 31 0.53 6.03 2.45
C VAL A 31 1.53 6.95 1.76
N ASN A 32 2.51 7.42 2.52
CA ASN A 32 3.60 8.24 2.00
C ASN A 32 4.62 7.37 1.24
N ASN A 33 4.38 7.14 -0.04
CA ASN A 33 5.32 6.45 -0.94
C ASN A 33 5.34 7.10 -2.33
N GLY A 34 6.30 6.70 -3.15
CA GLY A 34 6.51 7.26 -4.50
C GLY A 34 5.30 7.11 -5.43
N HIS A 35 4.56 6.01 -5.35
CA HIS A 35 3.37 5.79 -6.18
C HIS A 35 2.25 6.77 -5.84
N MET A 36 1.98 6.99 -4.55
CA MET A 36 0.95 7.93 -4.10
C MET A 36 1.34 9.39 -4.35
N ILE A 37 2.63 9.72 -4.31
CA ILE A 37 3.13 11.05 -4.73
C ILE A 37 2.87 11.26 -6.23
N ASN A 38 3.17 10.28 -7.06
CA ASN A 38 2.89 10.33 -8.50
C ASN A 38 1.38 10.41 -8.79
N MET A 39 0.55 9.67 -8.02
CA MET A 39 -0.90 9.73 -8.16
C MET A 39 -1.44 11.14 -7.95
N GLN A 40 -0.94 11.89 -6.98
CA GLN A 40 -1.35 13.27 -6.74
C GLN A 40 -1.13 14.15 -7.99
N THR A 41 0.01 13.98 -8.67
CA THR A 41 0.30 14.71 -9.92
C THR A 41 -0.67 14.34 -11.05
N VAL A 42 -0.98 13.05 -11.20
CA VAL A 42 -1.93 12.58 -12.24
C VAL A 42 -3.35 13.05 -11.92
N ALA A 43 -3.72 13.10 -10.65
CA ALA A 43 -5.05 13.49 -10.19
C ALA A 43 -5.40 14.97 -10.45
N GLU A 44 -4.42 15.84 -10.70
CA GLU A 44 -4.65 17.23 -11.11
C GLU A 44 -5.52 17.31 -12.38
N ALA A 45 -5.38 16.36 -13.30
CA ALA A 45 -6.21 16.29 -14.50
C ALA A 45 -7.69 16.01 -14.18
N TYR A 46 -7.94 15.17 -13.17
CA TYR A 46 -9.30 14.89 -12.68
C TYR A 46 -9.95 16.13 -12.07
N THR A 47 -9.24 16.86 -11.22
CA THR A 47 -9.72 18.13 -10.66
C THR A 47 -10.02 19.14 -11.78
N ALA A 48 -9.12 19.26 -12.77
CA ALA A 48 -9.33 20.16 -13.92
C ALA A 48 -10.55 19.81 -14.76
N GLU A 49 -10.88 18.52 -14.91
CA GLU A 49 -12.03 18.05 -15.68
C GLU A 49 -13.35 18.14 -14.91
N THR A 50 -13.33 17.79 -13.63
CA THR A 50 -14.56 17.61 -12.83
C THR A 50 -14.88 18.79 -11.92
N GLY A 51 -13.89 19.62 -11.57
CA GLY A 51 -13.99 20.65 -10.57
C GLY A 51 -14.03 20.13 -9.12
N VAL A 52 -13.80 18.81 -8.92
CA VAL A 52 -13.71 18.20 -7.58
C VAL A 52 -12.31 18.44 -7.03
N GLU A 53 -12.20 19.08 -5.88
CA GLU A 53 -10.93 19.27 -5.17
C GLU A 53 -10.58 17.98 -4.40
N LEU A 54 -9.30 17.56 -4.48
CA LEU A 54 -8.79 16.39 -3.82
C LEU A 54 -7.80 16.77 -2.71
N ASN A 55 -8.23 16.62 -1.47
CA ASN A 55 -7.43 16.92 -0.28
C ASN A 55 -6.63 15.67 0.16
N TRP A 56 -5.35 15.66 -0.12
CA TRP A 56 -4.49 14.51 0.15
C TRP A 56 -3.90 14.56 1.56
N VAL A 57 -4.17 13.53 2.36
CA VAL A 57 -3.59 13.32 3.68
C VAL A 57 -2.56 12.17 3.57
N SER A 58 -1.31 12.54 3.39
CA SER A 58 -0.19 11.59 3.23
C SER A 58 0.41 11.26 4.58
N LEU A 59 0.36 9.98 4.96
CA LEU A 59 0.75 9.48 6.27
C LEU A 59 1.80 8.36 6.15
N GLU A 60 2.59 8.22 7.17
CA GLU A 60 3.47 7.07 7.33
C GLU A 60 2.63 5.79 7.54
N GLU A 61 3.11 4.63 7.10
CA GLU A 61 2.35 3.38 7.00
C GLU A 61 1.61 3.02 8.30
N GLY A 62 2.32 2.98 9.44
CA GLY A 62 1.72 2.62 10.72
C GLY A 62 0.68 3.64 11.19
N VAL A 63 0.97 4.92 10.98
CA VAL A 63 0.05 6.03 11.32
C VAL A 63 -1.21 5.99 10.46
N LEU A 64 -1.06 5.72 9.16
CA LEU A 64 -2.18 5.56 8.25
C LEU A 64 -3.11 4.44 8.73
N ARG A 65 -2.55 3.26 9.02
CA ARG A 65 -3.34 2.10 9.49
C ARG A 65 -4.12 2.39 10.76
N GLU A 66 -3.49 3.05 11.73
CA GLU A 66 -4.15 3.44 12.98
C GLU A 66 -5.29 4.43 12.74
N GLN A 67 -5.03 5.50 11.99
CA GLN A 67 -6.01 6.55 11.76
C GLN A 67 -7.20 6.08 10.93
N VAL A 68 -6.97 5.41 9.79
CA VAL A 68 -8.09 4.95 8.95
C VAL A 68 -8.90 3.85 9.62
N THR A 69 -8.27 2.97 10.42
CA THR A 69 -9.00 1.96 11.22
C THR A 69 -9.89 2.62 12.26
N SER A 70 -9.37 3.60 12.98
CA SER A 70 -10.12 4.32 14.00
C SER A 70 -11.30 5.09 13.39
N ASP A 71 -11.04 5.82 12.29
CA ASP A 71 -12.08 6.61 11.62
C ASP A 71 -13.19 5.72 11.07
N THR A 72 -12.84 4.66 10.35
CA THR A 72 -13.82 3.73 9.72
C THR A 72 -14.63 2.99 10.77
N ALA A 73 -13.97 2.45 11.82
CA ALA A 73 -14.65 1.66 12.86
C ALA A 73 -15.62 2.51 13.71
N THR A 74 -15.36 3.81 13.84
CA THR A 74 -16.21 4.71 14.61
C THR A 74 -17.24 5.47 13.75
N GLY A 75 -17.16 5.34 12.43
CA GLY A 75 -17.97 6.11 11.48
C GLY A 75 -17.63 7.62 11.56
N GLY A 76 -16.36 7.95 11.78
CA GLY A 76 -15.89 9.34 11.98
C GLY A 76 -16.06 10.21 10.75
N GLY A 77 -15.88 9.64 9.54
CA GLY A 77 -16.06 10.34 8.27
C GLY A 77 -15.00 11.42 8.02
N GLN A 78 -13.81 11.24 8.57
CA GLN A 78 -12.70 12.16 8.34
C GLN A 78 -12.13 12.00 6.92
N TYR A 79 -12.23 10.80 6.36
CA TYR A 79 -11.72 10.47 5.03
C TYR A 79 -12.85 9.92 4.14
N ASP A 80 -12.92 10.41 2.91
CA ASP A 80 -13.87 9.94 1.90
C ASP A 80 -13.30 8.73 1.14
N ILE A 81 -11.98 8.73 0.91
CA ILE A 81 -11.25 7.65 0.25
C ILE A 81 -10.04 7.28 1.10
N ILE A 82 -9.81 5.98 1.27
CA ILE A 82 -8.74 5.47 2.12
C ILE A 82 -7.90 4.42 1.38
N ASN A 83 -6.60 4.43 1.65
CA ASN A 83 -5.68 3.42 1.16
C ASN A 83 -5.62 2.26 2.14
N ILE A 84 -6.11 1.09 1.72
CA ILE A 84 -6.19 -0.13 2.53
C ILE A 84 -5.63 -1.33 1.78
N GLY A 85 -5.40 -2.42 2.48
CA GLY A 85 -4.89 -3.66 1.92
C GLY A 85 -5.94 -4.76 1.75
N MET A 86 -5.49 -5.89 1.19
CA MET A 86 -6.31 -7.08 1.00
C MET A 86 -6.77 -7.72 2.33
N GLN A 87 -6.16 -7.35 3.46
CA GLN A 87 -6.58 -7.80 4.77
C GLN A 87 -7.81 -7.02 5.25
N GLU A 88 -7.78 -5.69 5.10
CA GLU A 88 -8.85 -4.82 5.59
C GLU A 88 -10.10 -4.90 4.72
N ALA A 89 -9.96 -4.88 3.40
CA ALA A 89 -11.09 -4.75 2.48
C ALA A 89 -12.22 -5.79 2.72
N PRO A 90 -11.97 -7.10 2.81
CA PRO A 90 -13.03 -8.07 3.07
C PRO A 90 -13.59 -7.99 4.50
N ILE A 91 -12.74 -7.70 5.50
CA ILE A 91 -13.16 -7.61 6.91
C ILE A 91 -14.05 -6.38 7.10
N TRP A 92 -13.64 -5.24 6.59
CA TRP A 92 -14.37 -3.98 6.73
C TRP A 92 -15.63 -3.93 5.85
N GLY A 93 -15.58 -4.56 4.68
CA GLY A 93 -16.76 -4.77 3.84
C GLY A 93 -17.81 -5.63 4.54
N ALA A 94 -17.40 -6.75 5.16
CA ALA A 94 -18.29 -7.60 5.96
C ALA A 94 -18.88 -6.88 7.17
N ALA A 95 -18.11 -5.99 7.79
CA ALA A 95 -18.56 -5.19 8.94
C ALA A 95 -19.45 -3.99 8.54
N GLY A 96 -19.55 -3.67 7.23
CA GLY A 96 -20.27 -2.49 6.75
C GLY A 96 -19.57 -1.17 7.09
N TRP A 97 -18.25 -1.19 7.23
CA TRP A 97 -17.45 0.01 7.53
C TRP A 97 -17.04 0.76 6.28
N ILE A 98 -17.01 0.07 5.14
CA ILE A 98 -16.71 0.65 3.82
C ILE A 98 -17.80 0.25 2.83
N GLU A 99 -18.02 1.09 1.83
CA GLU A 99 -19.07 0.91 0.84
C GLU A 99 -18.64 -0.08 -0.27
N PRO A 100 -19.57 -0.88 -0.79
CA PRO A 100 -19.33 -1.70 -1.96
C PRO A 100 -19.06 -0.84 -3.21
N LEU A 101 -18.09 -1.23 -4.03
CA LEU A 101 -17.75 -0.52 -5.24
C LEU A 101 -18.54 -1.05 -6.42
N ASN A 102 -19.24 -0.13 -7.11
CA ASN A 102 -19.99 -0.41 -8.33
C ASN A 102 -19.32 0.30 -9.51
N PHE A 103 -18.59 -0.45 -10.30
CA PHE A 103 -17.91 0.08 -11.49
C PHE A 103 -18.80 0.07 -12.73
N SER A 104 -18.61 1.05 -13.60
CA SER A 104 -19.20 1.01 -14.94
C SER A 104 -18.53 -0.09 -15.78
N ALA A 105 -19.21 -0.52 -16.85
CA ALA A 105 -18.63 -1.49 -17.79
C ALA A 105 -17.29 -1.00 -18.41
N ALA A 106 -17.06 0.29 -18.46
CA ALA A 106 -15.83 0.88 -19.00
C ALA A 106 -14.60 0.67 -18.10
N TYR A 107 -14.81 0.35 -16.83
CA TYR A 107 -13.70 0.04 -15.90
C TYR A 107 -13.10 -1.35 -16.14
N ASP A 108 -13.87 -2.25 -16.77
CA ASP A 108 -13.43 -3.62 -17.08
C ASP A 108 -12.90 -4.40 -15.86
N VAL A 109 -13.76 -4.59 -14.86
CA VAL A 109 -13.43 -5.30 -13.61
C VAL A 109 -12.84 -6.69 -13.86
N GLU A 110 -13.20 -7.32 -14.99
CA GLU A 110 -12.71 -8.66 -15.34
C GLU A 110 -11.24 -8.67 -15.77
N ASP A 111 -10.66 -7.53 -16.17
CA ASP A 111 -9.22 -7.39 -16.43
C ASP A 111 -8.36 -7.39 -15.16
N ILE A 112 -8.96 -7.16 -14.00
CA ILE A 112 -8.27 -7.26 -12.71
C ILE A 112 -7.84 -8.72 -12.47
N LEU A 113 -6.57 -8.93 -12.12
CA LEU A 113 -6.05 -10.25 -11.76
C LEU A 113 -6.99 -10.95 -10.75
N PRO A 114 -7.40 -12.21 -10.99
CA PRO A 114 -8.39 -12.89 -10.14
C PRO A 114 -8.03 -12.94 -8.66
N ALA A 115 -6.74 -13.09 -8.32
CA ALA A 115 -6.26 -13.10 -6.94
C ALA A 115 -6.44 -11.74 -6.25
N MET A 116 -6.19 -10.64 -6.97
CA MET A 116 -6.40 -9.29 -6.46
C MET A 116 -7.88 -9.02 -6.22
N ARG A 117 -8.72 -9.34 -7.21
CA ARG A 117 -10.16 -9.18 -7.11
C ARG A 117 -10.74 -10.00 -5.94
N ALA A 118 -10.33 -11.25 -5.79
CA ALA A 118 -10.75 -12.10 -4.68
C ALA A 118 -10.32 -11.53 -3.33
N GLY A 119 -9.07 -11.07 -3.22
CA GLY A 119 -8.53 -10.52 -1.97
C GLY A 119 -9.15 -9.18 -1.55
N LEU A 120 -9.73 -8.43 -2.48
CA LEU A 120 -10.40 -7.15 -2.22
C LEU A 120 -11.93 -7.27 -2.12
N SER A 121 -12.45 -8.50 -2.13
CA SER A 121 -13.88 -8.80 -2.11
C SER A 121 -14.31 -9.54 -0.85
N HIS A 122 -15.57 -9.34 -0.45
CA HIS A 122 -16.29 -10.17 0.51
C HIS A 122 -17.55 -10.70 -0.16
N GLU A 123 -17.80 -12.03 -0.10
CA GLU A 123 -18.95 -12.71 -0.73
C GLU A 123 -19.20 -12.31 -2.20
N GLY A 124 -18.12 -12.13 -2.95
CA GLY A 124 -18.17 -11.76 -4.38
C GLY A 124 -18.40 -10.28 -4.67
N THR A 125 -18.56 -9.46 -3.65
CA THR A 125 -18.71 -8.00 -3.78
C THR A 125 -17.36 -7.33 -3.55
N LEU A 126 -16.94 -6.47 -4.49
CA LEU A 126 -15.67 -5.76 -4.42
C LEU A 126 -15.81 -4.51 -3.53
N TYR A 127 -14.90 -4.34 -2.56
CA TYR A 127 -14.89 -3.23 -1.61
C TYR A 127 -13.70 -2.28 -1.75
N ALA A 128 -12.69 -2.66 -2.53
CA ALA A 128 -11.58 -1.78 -2.83
C ALA A 128 -11.15 -1.93 -4.30
N ALA A 129 -10.77 -0.83 -4.92
CA ALA A 129 -10.16 -0.82 -6.25
C ALA A 129 -8.67 -1.13 -6.11
N PRO A 130 -8.10 -2.07 -6.87
CA PRO A 130 -6.67 -2.32 -6.83
C PRO A 130 -5.92 -1.11 -7.39
N PHE A 131 -4.94 -0.62 -6.62
CA PHE A 131 -4.05 0.45 -7.07
C PHE A 131 -2.73 -0.11 -7.58
N TYR A 132 -2.11 -1.01 -6.82
CA TYR A 132 -0.94 -1.78 -7.23
C TYR A 132 -0.99 -3.19 -6.62
N GLY A 133 -0.36 -4.14 -7.30
CA GLY A 133 -0.20 -5.51 -6.83
C GLY A 133 1.27 -5.80 -6.64
N GLU A 134 1.75 -5.65 -5.43
CA GLU A 134 3.16 -5.81 -5.11
C GLU A 134 3.58 -7.27 -5.00
N SER A 135 4.83 -7.53 -5.32
CA SER A 135 5.49 -8.79 -5.01
C SER A 135 6.90 -8.51 -4.46
N SER A 136 7.38 -9.38 -3.57
CA SER A 136 8.73 -9.26 -3.05
C SER A 136 9.76 -9.74 -4.06
N MET A 137 10.85 -8.99 -4.20
CA MET A 137 11.98 -9.35 -5.04
C MET A 137 13.31 -8.95 -4.40
N VAL A 138 14.40 -9.52 -4.89
CA VAL A 138 15.76 -9.13 -4.53
C VAL A 138 16.27 -8.14 -5.56
N MET A 139 16.45 -6.90 -5.15
CA MET A 139 17.18 -5.88 -5.92
C MET A 139 18.62 -5.84 -5.41
N TYR A 140 19.60 -5.92 -6.30
CA TYR A 140 21.00 -5.98 -5.88
C TYR A 140 21.93 -5.19 -6.78
N ARG A 141 23.05 -4.77 -6.23
CA ARG A 141 24.16 -4.08 -6.92
C ARG A 141 25.00 -5.09 -7.67
N LYS A 142 24.77 -5.14 -9.00
CA LYS A 142 25.51 -6.07 -9.88
C LYS A 142 27.02 -5.81 -9.85
N ASP A 143 27.44 -4.57 -9.77
CA ASP A 143 28.85 -4.19 -9.68
C ASP A 143 29.53 -4.76 -8.41
N LEU A 144 28.81 -4.80 -7.27
CA LEU A 144 29.33 -5.38 -6.03
C LEU A 144 29.36 -6.92 -6.08
N THR A 145 28.35 -7.56 -6.66
CA THR A 145 28.37 -9.03 -6.86
C THR A 145 29.47 -9.43 -7.81
N ASP A 146 29.68 -8.71 -8.90
CA ASP A 146 30.78 -8.97 -9.85
C ASP A 146 32.16 -8.82 -9.17
N ALA A 147 32.35 -7.76 -8.38
CA ALA A 147 33.59 -7.54 -7.63
C ALA A 147 33.85 -8.61 -6.57
N ALA A 148 32.81 -9.10 -5.91
CA ALA A 148 32.86 -10.18 -4.93
C ALA A 148 32.95 -11.60 -5.54
N GLY A 149 32.80 -11.74 -6.86
CA GLY A 149 32.80 -13.03 -7.57
C GLY A 149 31.58 -13.90 -7.23
N VAL A 150 30.45 -13.30 -6.88
CA VAL A 150 29.20 -14.00 -6.60
C VAL A 150 28.15 -13.72 -7.67
N THR A 151 27.25 -14.68 -7.87
CA THR A 151 26.12 -14.57 -8.80
C THR A 151 24.83 -14.81 -8.04
N ILE A 152 23.82 -13.98 -8.30
CA ILE A 152 22.44 -14.16 -7.83
C ILE A 152 21.59 -14.59 -9.04
N ASN A 153 20.81 -15.66 -8.87
CA ASN A 153 19.94 -16.22 -9.90
C ASN A 153 18.49 -16.22 -9.43
N ASP A 154 17.54 -16.33 -10.37
CA ASP A 154 16.09 -16.21 -10.10
C ASP A 154 15.54 -17.24 -9.10
N ASN A 155 16.18 -18.40 -8.95
CA ASN A 155 15.74 -19.46 -8.06
C ASN A 155 16.75 -19.75 -6.93
N ASP A 156 17.54 -18.77 -6.53
CA ASP A 156 18.50 -18.96 -5.46
C ASP A 156 17.78 -19.15 -4.11
N SER A 157 18.32 -20.04 -3.29
CA SER A 157 17.85 -20.25 -1.92
C SER A 157 18.21 -19.05 -1.03
N TRP A 158 17.48 -18.89 0.07
CA TRP A 158 17.80 -17.91 1.09
C TRP A 158 19.24 -18.04 1.63
N ALA A 159 19.80 -19.23 1.69
CA ALA A 159 21.20 -19.44 2.05
C ALA A 159 22.15 -18.80 1.03
N ARG A 160 21.84 -18.87 -0.26
CA ARG A 160 22.61 -18.20 -1.33
C ARG A 160 22.48 -16.68 -1.25
N ILE A 161 21.28 -16.18 -1.01
CA ILE A 161 21.02 -14.74 -0.81
C ILE A 161 21.83 -14.21 0.38
N LYS A 162 21.82 -14.92 1.51
CA LYS A 162 22.64 -14.57 2.67
C LYS A 162 24.15 -14.60 2.34
N GLN A 163 24.61 -15.59 1.59
CA GLN A 163 26.02 -15.67 1.16
C GLN A 163 26.39 -14.46 0.28
N ALA A 164 25.51 -14.05 -0.63
CA ALA A 164 25.72 -12.86 -1.45
C ALA A 164 25.74 -11.58 -0.61
N ALA A 165 24.83 -11.45 0.37
CA ALA A 165 24.84 -10.35 1.31
C ALA A 165 26.17 -10.26 2.08
N ALA A 166 26.65 -11.39 2.61
CA ALA A 166 27.92 -11.47 3.31
C ALA A 166 29.11 -11.07 2.41
N ALA A 167 29.10 -11.48 1.13
CA ALA A 167 30.18 -11.17 0.19
C ALA A 167 30.25 -9.70 -0.22
N MET A 168 29.10 -8.99 -0.21
CA MET A 168 29.00 -7.56 -0.52
C MET A 168 29.12 -6.66 0.74
N HIS A 169 29.17 -7.23 1.95
CA HIS A 169 29.17 -6.48 3.18
C HIS A 169 30.57 -5.90 3.47
N ASP A 170 30.68 -4.58 3.39
CA ASP A 170 31.91 -3.81 3.61
C ASP A 170 31.60 -2.55 4.45
N PRO A 171 31.32 -2.72 5.75
CA PRO A 171 30.93 -1.62 6.61
C PRO A 171 32.02 -0.57 6.79
N ASP A 172 33.29 -0.92 6.63
CA ASP A 172 34.42 0.02 6.71
C ASP A 172 34.36 1.04 5.59
N ASN A 173 33.80 0.68 4.43
CA ASN A 173 33.55 1.57 3.30
C ASN A 173 32.08 2.02 3.22
N GLY A 174 31.28 1.76 4.25
CA GLY A 174 29.87 2.20 4.35
C GLY A 174 28.89 1.42 3.46
N VAL A 175 29.24 0.20 3.04
CA VAL A 175 28.39 -0.68 2.26
C VAL A 175 27.88 -1.83 3.14
N TYR A 176 26.58 -1.94 3.25
CA TYR A 176 25.91 -3.00 3.98
C TYR A 176 25.37 -4.05 3.05
N GLY A 177 25.57 -5.33 3.38
CA GLY A 177 25.25 -6.43 2.47
C GLY A 177 23.78 -6.56 2.15
N ALA A 178 22.90 -6.32 3.14
CA ALA A 178 21.44 -6.37 2.96
C ALA A 178 20.75 -5.24 3.72
N CYS A 179 19.93 -4.46 3.04
CA CYS A 179 19.05 -3.48 3.66
C CYS A 179 17.62 -4.00 3.66
N LEU A 180 17.03 -4.10 4.84
CA LEU A 180 15.71 -4.66 5.07
C LEU A 180 14.90 -3.75 5.97
N ARG A 181 13.57 -3.82 5.86
CA ARG A 181 12.66 -3.16 6.80
C ARG A 181 12.84 -3.80 8.18
N GLY A 182 13.36 -3.03 9.13
CA GLY A 182 13.54 -3.47 10.52
C GLY A 182 12.51 -2.87 11.47
N LYS A 183 11.88 -1.75 11.08
CA LYS A 183 10.85 -1.08 11.87
C LYS A 183 9.67 -2.02 12.12
N PRO A 184 9.22 -2.21 13.38
CA PRO A 184 8.06 -3.04 13.66
C PRO A 184 6.77 -2.44 13.09
N GLY A 185 6.02 -3.24 12.35
CA GLY A 185 4.72 -2.79 11.80
C GLY A 185 4.15 -3.72 10.75
N TRP A 186 2.85 -3.56 10.51
CA TRP A 186 2.09 -4.36 9.54
C TRP A 186 2.69 -4.26 8.13
N GLY A 187 2.85 -3.07 7.60
CA GLY A 187 3.45 -2.80 6.29
C GLY A 187 4.95 -2.54 6.34
N ASP A 188 5.58 -2.67 7.51
CA ASP A 188 7.00 -2.51 7.74
C ASP A 188 7.72 -3.87 7.71
N ASN A 189 8.35 -4.31 8.81
CA ASN A 189 9.10 -5.56 8.83
C ASN A 189 8.23 -6.81 8.56
N MET A 190 6.95 -6.77 8.90
CA MET A 190 6.05 -7.92 8.68
C MET A 190 5.82 -8.22 7.21
N ALA A 191 5.94 -7.24 6.31
CA ALA A 191 5.89 -7.48 4.86
C ALA A 191 7.01 -8.43 4.41
N PHE A 192 8.25 -8.18 4.84
CA PHE A 192 9.39 -9.05 4.53
C PHE A 192 9.32 -10.37 5.30
N ILE A 193 9.03 -10.35 6.60
CA ILE A 193 8.93 -11.55 7.43
C ILE A 193 7.91 -12.53 6.83
N THR A 194 6.74 -12.05 6.39
CA THR A 194 5.72 -12.88 5.76
C THR A 194 6.25 -13.57 4.49
N THR A 195 7.02 -12.86 3.67
CA THR A 195 7.66 -13.43 2.48
C THR A 195 8.61 -14.57 2.85
N VAL A 196 9.44 -14.38 3.87
CA VAL A 196 10.38 -15.41 4.34
C VAL A 196 9.62 -16.60 4.93
N VAL A 197 8.64 -16.36 5.81
CA VAL A 197 7.81 -17.42 6.42
C VAL A 197 7.15 -18.28 5.35
N ASN A 198 6.52 -17.67 4.35
CA ASN A 198 5.89 -18.38 3.25
C ASN A 198 6.90 -19.22 2.45
N SER A 199 8.11 -18.69 2.22
CA SER A 199 9.19 -19.39 1.52
C SER A 199 9.73 -20.59 2.29
N PHE A 200 9.68 -20.55 3.62
CA PHE A 200 10.04 -21.69 4.49
C PHE A 200 8.89 -22.70 4.66
N GLY A 201 7.74 -22.45 4.01
CA GLY A 201 6.56 -23.32 4.10
C GLY A 201 5.73 -23.09 5.38
N GLY A 202 5.95 -21.97 6.05
CA GLY A 202 5.15 -21.56 7.21
C GLY A 202 3.79 -21.01 6.80
N ALA A 203 2.87 -20.98 7.74
CA ALA A 203 1.54 -20.40 7.60
C ALA A 203 1.20 -19.55 8.83
N TRP A 204 0.32 -18.59 8.69
CA TRP A 204 -0.20 -17.79 9.81
C TRP A 204 -1.16 -18.61 10.68
N PHE A 205 -2.01 -19.41 10.04
CA PHE A 205 -3.03 -20.23 10.66
C PHE A 205 -3.03 -21.61 10.02
N ASP A 206 -3.44 -22.62 10.77
CA ASP A 206 -3.75 -23.95 10.25
C ASP A 206 -5.15 -24.00 9.61
N ALA A 207 -5.54 -25.17 9.11
CA ALA A 207 -6.84 -25.38 8.47
C ALA A 207 -8.02 -25.19 9.44
N ASP A 208 -7.80 -25.27 10.74
CA ASP A 208 -8.79 -25.03 11.79
C ASP A 208 -8.80 -23.58 12.29
N GLY A 209 -7.98 -22.69 11.68
CA GLY A 209 -7.87 -21.28 12.05
C GLY A 209 -7.02 -21.03 13.31
N ARG A 210 -6.19 -22.00 13.76
CA ARG A 210 -5.32 -21.80 14.92
C ARG A 210 -4.01 -21.15 14.49
N PRO A 211 -3.52 -20.12 15.22
CA PRO A 211 -2.24 -19.47 14.94
C PRO A 211 -1.08 -20.47 14.93
N GLN A 212 -0.14 -20.28 13.98
CA GLN A 212 1.04 -21.13 13.78
C GLN A 212 2.36 -20.39 14.06
N LEU A 213 2.32 -19.28 14.81
CA LEU A 213 3.44 -18.37 15.04
C LEU A 213 4.59 -18.99 15.86
N ASP A 214 4.34 -20.09 16.55
CA ASP A 214 5.31 -20.86 17.33
C ASP A 214 5.85 -22.11 16.60
N SER A 215 5.44 -22.31 15.33
CA SER A 215 5.89 -23.42 14.51
C SER A 215 7.40 -23.35 14.21
N ALA A 216 8.00 -24.50 13.87
CA ALA A 216 9.41 -24.57 13.50
C ALA A 216 9.73 -23.65 12.32
N MET A 217 8.82 -23.56 11.33
CA MET A 217 8.97 -22.72 10.14
C MET A 217 9.01 -21.23 10.48
N TRP A 218 8.14 -20.78 11.39
CA TRP A 218 8.17 -19.41 11.90
C TRP A 218 9.47 -19.11 12.65
N ASN A 219 9.88 -20.00 13.54
CA ASN A 219 11.13 -19.83 14.29
C ASN A 219 12.35 -19.74 13.33
N GLU A 220 12.40 -20.60 12.31
CA GLU A 220 13.48 -20.58 11.32
C GLU A 220 13.47 -19.29 10.49
N ALA A 221 12.31 -18.84 10.03
CA ALA A 221 12.16 -17.61 9.27
C ALA A 221 12.55 -16.36 10.07
N ILE A 222 12.13 -16.27 11.33
CA ILE A 222 12.48 -15.15 12.22
C ILE A 222 13.99 -15.17 12.52
N ASN A 223 14.58 -16.32 12.83
CA ASN A 223 16.01 -16.43 13.06
C ASN A 223 16.81 -16.02 11.82
N PHE A 224 16.37 -16.42 10.62
CA PHE A 224 16.99 -16.01 9.37
C PHE A 224 16.91 -14.49 9.17
N TYR A 225 15.75 -13.90 9.40
CA TYR A 225 15.54 -12.45 9.29
C TYR A 225 16.43 -11.67 10.26
N VAL A 226 16.42 -12.04 11.52
CA VAL A 226 17.24 -11.39 12.56
C VAL A 226 18.72 -11.51 12.26
N ASP A 227 19.17 -12.68 11.80
CA ASP A 227 20.55 -12.92 11.43
C ASP A 227 20.97 -12.09 10.20
N LEU A 228 20.12 -12.02 9.18
CA LEU A 228 20.41 -11.23 7.97
C LEU A 228 20.48 -9.74 8.29
N LEU A 229 19.50 -9.23 9.03
CA LEU A 229 19.43 -7.83 9.43
C LEU A 229 20.57 -7.44 10.39
N GLY A 230 20.84 -8.26 11.39
CA GLY A 230 21.82 -7.97 12.42
C GLY A 230 23.27 -8.07 11.98
N ASN A 231 23.59 -9.01 11.06
CA ASN A 231 24.97 -9.20 10.61
C ASN A 231 25.32 -8.42 9.35
N TYR A 232 24.34 -8.11 8.49
CA TYR A 232 24.61 -7.50 7.18
C TYR A 232 23.84 -6.21 6.92
N GLY A 233 22.93 -5.80 7.83
CA GLY A 233 22.21 -4.54 7.77
C GLY A 233 23.00 -3.34 8.26
N PRO A 234 22.58 -2.11 7.91
CA PRO A 234 23.16 -0.88 8.45
C PRO A 234 22.84 -0.71 9.96
N PRO A 235 23.65 0.02 10.71
CA PRO A 235 23.32 0.42 12.07
C PRO A 235 21.98 1.15 12.14
N GLY A 236 21.14 0.83 13.12
CA GLY A 236 19.81 1.43 13.28
C GLY A 236 18.74 0.82 12.36
N SER A 237 19.03 -0.33 11.75
CA SER A 237 18.08 -1.05 10.87
C SER A 237 16.72 -1.28 11.50
N GLU A 238 16.64 -1.41 12.82
CA GLU A 238 15.41 -1.58 13.58
C GLU A 238 14.46 -0.39 13.50
N GLY A 239 14.93 0.77 13.05
CA GLY A 239 14.13 1.96 12.82
C GLY A 239 13.75 2.19 11.35
N ASN A 240 14.31 1.40 10.42
CA ASN A 240 14.12 1.62 8.99
C ASN A 240 12.83 0.99 8.47
N SER A 241 12.02 1.80 7.81
CA SER A 241 10.94 1.40 6.91
C SER A 241 11.42 1.42 5.47
N PHE A 242 10.51 1.28 4.50
CA PHE A 242 10.86 1.26 3.08
C PHE A 242 11.47 2.57 2.56
N ASN A 243 11.05 3.73 3.07
CA ASN A 243 11.58 5.03 2.64
C ASN A 243 13.05 5.23 3.06
N GLU A 244 13.40 4.85 4.28
CA GLU A 244 14.78 4.92 4.78
C GLU A 244 15.70 3.98 3.98
N ILE A 245 15.21 2.76 3.66
CA ILE A 245 15.97 1.80 2.87
C ILE A 245 16.14 2.29 1.43
N LEU A 246 15.09 2.85 0.81
CA LEU A 246 15.17 3.44 -0.52
C LEU A 246 16.24 4.53 -0.57
N ALA A 247 16.32 5.39 0.44
CA ALA A 247 17.35 6.42 0.53
C ALA A 247 18.75 5.80 0.63
N LEU A 248 18.95 4.83 1.52
CA LEU A 248 20.22 4.12 1.67
C LEU A 248 20.65 3.39 0.38
N TYR A 249 19.71 2.75 -0.31
CA TYR A 249 19.99 2.06 -1.57
C TYR A 249 20.38 3.03 -2.67
N ASN A 250 19.68 4.16 -2.81
CA ASN A 250 20.00 5.21 -3.77
C ASN A 250 21.34 5.89 -3.48
N GLU A 251 21.74 5.97 -2.23
CA GLU A 251 23.06 6.44 -1.81
C GLU A 251 24.19 5.42 -2.05
N GLY A 252 23.85 4.22 -2.55
CA GLY A 252 24.81 3.15 -2.81
C GLY A 252 25.31 2.41 -1.58
N LYS A 253 24.66 2.60 -0.42
CA LYS A 253 25.06 2.00 0.86
C LYS A 253 24.57 0.56 1.05
N CYS A 254 23.73 0.05 0.18
CA CYS A 254 23.18 -1.31 0.27
C CYS A 254 23.68 -2.19 -0.87
N GLY A 255 24.21 -3.37 -0.57
CA GLY A 255 24.56 -4.39 -1.57
C GLY A 255 23.33 -5.00 -2.20
N MET A 256 22.30 -5.28 -1.38
CA MET A 256 20.98 -5.66 -1.83
C MET A 256 19.87 -5.05 -0.96
N TRP A 257 18.72 -4.94 -1.58
CA TRP A 257 17.47 -4.58 -0.95
C TRP A 257 16.41 -5.62 -1.33
N ILE A 258 15.76 -6.21 -0.33
CA ILE A 258 14.71 -7.21 -0.55
C ILE A 258 13.40 -6.59 -0.09
N ASP A 259 12.55 -6.28 -1.05
CA ASP A 259 11.35 -5.49 -0.78
C ASP A 259 10.31 -5.66 -1.91
N ALA A 260 9.23 -4.89 -1.80
CA ALA A 260 8.16 -4.84 -2.79
C ALA A 260 8.59 -4.16 -4.11
N THR A 261 7.88 -4.52 -5.16
CA THR A 261 8.07 -3.98 -6.50
C THR A 261 7.57 -2.55 -6.65
#